data_3111ea87c4c341991e725f43e48fcd41
#
_entry.id   3111ea87c4c341991e725f43e48fcd41
#
_cell.length_a   1.000
_cell.length_b   1.000
_cell.length_c   1.000
_cell.angle_alpha   90.00
_cell.angle_beta   90.00
_cell.angle_gamma   90.00
#
_symmetry.space_group_name_H-M   'P 1'
#
loop_
_entity.id
_entity.type
_entity.pdbx_description
1 polymer ?
#
loop_
_entity_poly.entity_id
_entity_poly.type
_entity_poly.pdbx_seq_one_letter_code
_entity_poly.pdbx_strand_id
1 'polypeptide(L)'
;MKYEQPAPRKRVNLTVREDIMAEARALGLNTSRAAEAGIEAAVREEKGRRWHEENREAIEAHPKLKGDADLIHDADPLTAQGRKAYEQYYADLKAWQDTAGEAMEKGGRVPARPKLPGIAGMWRGPSQFFNGKIAPVIPYAIRGAIWCQGTSNSGDGRIYAARMEALVKGWRDAWGMPEMPFYFTQMQCYGSPDPDNVGFADIRQVQHLFFKNNREHVGLVVQSDLNSARPQGIHYFNKLHPGMRMARWALAKEYGKAIAYTGPIFSGYEVKGRTVTVRFEKDSLFGGLMVGSKGMAKDYREPGKFIEPAAPTPGAALNHFRLCGADKQWHAAEAKIEGDTVVVLSDKVPAPIGVQYAYNAVPENSNLYNRAGLPAAPFAMIDGQFIFEEDDLEKAAALKAKYARFTDPDYPILQVAEYYRDGVILQRKQPIRVWGHANEGVT
;
A
#
# COMPACT_ATOMS: atom_id res chain seq x y z
N MET A 1 -21.64 -16.60 16.90
CA MET A 1 -20.27 -16.86 16.46
C MET A 1 -19.86 -18.23 16.97
N LYS A 2 -19.71 -19.21 16.10
CA LYS A 2 -19.07 -20.47 16.50
C LYS A 2 -17.56 -20.22 16.44
N TYR A 3 -16.90 -20.26 17.59
CA TYR A 3 -15.44 -20.40 17.63
C TYR A 3 -15.13 -21.69 16.88
N GLU A 4 -14.49 -21.61 15.72
CA GLU A 4 -13.85 -22.78 15.14
C GLU A 4 -12.74 -23.18 16.12
N GLN A 5 -12.91 -24.32 16.70
CA GLN A 5 -11.87 -24.92 17.53
C GLN A 5 -10.64 -25.17 16.62
N PRO A 6 -9.42 -24.98 17.13
CA PRO A 6 -8.23 -25.34 16.38
C PRO A 6 -8.38 -26.79 15.89
N ALA A 7 -7.95 -27.04 14.65
CA ALA A 7 -8.07 -28.35 14.04
C ALA A 7 -7.60 -29.47 14.99
N PRO A 8 -8.33 -30.57 15.10
CA PRO A 8 -8.00 -31.63 16.05
C PRO A 8 -6.57 -32.14 15.78
N ARG A 9 -5.76 -32.22 16.84
CA ARG A 9 -4.39 -32.74 16.75
C ARG A 9 -4.42 -34.20 16.33
N LYS A 10 -3.75 -34.51 15.23
CA LYS A 10 -3.57 -35.89 14.76
C LYS A 10 -2.24 -36.43 15.32
N ARG A 11 -2.30 -37.64 15.90
CA ARG A 11 -1.08 -38.33 16.34
C ARG A 11 -0.27 -38.75 15.12
N VAL A 12 0.99 -38.32 15.05
CA VAL A 12 1.95 -38.68 14.00
C VAL A 12 3.17 -39.32 14.64
N ASN A 13 3.66 -40.39 14.07
CA ASN A 13 4.92 -41.01 14.47
C ASN A 13 6.05 -40.34 13.67
N LEU A 14 6.98 -39.74 14.38
CA LEU A 14 8.18 -39.16 13.82
C LEU A 14 9.41 -39.94 14.24
N THR A 15 10.30 -40.25 13.31
CA THR A 15 11.63 -40.79 13.59
C THR A 15 12.59 -39.59 13.70
N VAL A 16 13.18 -39.44 14.89
CA VAL A 16 14.15 -38.41 15.20
C VAL A 16 15.47 -39.07 15.59
N ARG A 17 16.58 -38.50 15.21
CA ARG A 17 17.92 -38.97 15.58
C ARG A 17 18.05 -39.03 17.13
N GLU A 18 18.72 -40.09 17.61
CA GLU A 18 18.81 -40.36 19.05
C GLU A 18 19.61 -39.27 19.80
N ASP A 19 20.67 -38.74 19.17
CA ASP A 19 21.47 -37.64 19.71
C ASP A 19 20.64 -36.37 19.94
N ILE A 20 19.82 -35.98 18.96
CA ILE A 20 18.91 -34.81 19.04
C ILE A 20 17.86 -35.01 20.13
N MET A 21 17.33 -36.22 20.25
CA MET A 21 16.36 -36.55 21.32
C MET A 21 16.98 -36.53 22.71
N ALA A 22 18.22 -36.97 22.85
CA ALA A 22 18.96 -36.91 24.11
C ALA A 22 19.23 -35.46 24.53
N GLU A 23 19.66 -34.63 23.61
CA GLU A 23 19.92 -33.22 23.85
C GLU A 23 18.64 -32.44 24.18
N ALA A 24 17.55 -32.68 23.45
CA ALA A 24 16.27 -32.09 23.73
C ALA A 24 15.73 -32.39 25.12
N ARG A 25 15.93 -33.64 25.58
CA ARG A 25 15.60 -34.07 26.97
C ARG A 25 16.47 -33.37 27.98
N ALA A 26 17.78 -33.29 27.72
CA ALA A 26 18.73 -32.64 28.64
C ALA A 26 18.40 -31.13 28.81
N LEU A 27 17.88 -30.48 27.75
CA LEU A 27 17.44 -29.09 27.75
C LEU A 27 16.00 -28.90 28.26
N GLY A 28 15.29 -29.97 28.62
CA GLY A 28 13.90 -29.91 29.11
C GLY A 28 12.88 -29.45 28.03
N LEU A 29 13.20 -29.66 26.76
CA LEU A 29 12.33 -29.22 25.65
C LEU A 29 11.11 -30.15 25.51
N ASN A 30 9.96 -29.55 25.25
CA ASN A 30 8.77 -30.29 24.84
C ASN A 30 8.92 -30.75 23.39
N THR A 31 9.31 -32.02 23.21
CA THR A 31 9.61 -32.58 21.87
C THR A 31 8.41 -32.59 20.91
N SER A 32 7.18 -32.76 21.43
CA SER A 32 5.96 -32.68 20.60
C SER A 32 5.74 -31.27 20.04
N ARG A 33 5.95 -30.27 20.88
CA ARG A 33 5.81 -28.85 20.45
C ARG A 33 6.95 -28.44 19.51
N ALA A 34 8.15 -28.94 19.74
CA ALA A 34 9.29 -28.71 18.84
C ALA A 34 9.07 -29.37 17.47
N ALA A 35 8.51 -30.59 17.44
CA ALA A 35 8.16 -31.29 16.21
C ALA A 35 7.03 -30.56 15.45
N GLU A 36 5.97 -30.09 16.15
CA GLU A 36 4.89 -29.28 15.56
C GLU A 36 5.45 -28.03 14.90
N ALA A 37 6.31 -27.28 15.60
CA ALA A 37 6.97 -26.09 15.07
C ALA A 37 7.88 -26.39 13.86
N GLY A 38 8.59 -27.52 13.88
CA GLY A 38 9.40 -27.98 12.75
C GLY A 38 8.58 -28.32 11.50
N ILE A 39 7.43 -28.98 11.69
CA ILE A 39 6.49 -29.28 10.60
C ILE A 39 5.86 -28.00 10.05
N GLU A 40 5.46 -27.08 10.93
CA GLU A 40 4.93 -25.78 10.50
C GLU A 40 5.96 -24.98 9.69
N ALA A 41 7.22 -25.00 10.11
CA ALA A 41 8.31 -24.36 9.38
C ALA A 41 8.50 -24.99 7.98
N ALA A 42 8.55 -26.33 7.90
CA ALA A 42 8.69 -27.05 6.63
C ALA A 42 7.50 -26.82 5.69
N VAL A 43 6.27 -26.78 6.22
CA VAL A 43 5.07 -26.44 5.44
C VAL A 43 5.14 -25.00 4.90
N ARG A 44 5.63 -24.07 5.72
CA ARG A 44 5.78 -22.66 5.30
C ARG A 44 6.84 -22.52 4.21
N GLU A 45 7.98 -23.20 4.36
CA GLU A 45 9.06 -23.21 3.36
C GLU A 45 8.57 -23.78 2.03
N GLU A 46 7.87 -24.91 2.06
CA GLU A 46 7.34 -25.54 0.85
C GLU A 46 6.24 -24.68 0.17
N LYS A 47 5.38 -24.04 0.96
CA LYS A 47 4.41 -23.06 0.43
C LYS A 47 5.12 -21.87 -0.24
N GLY A 48 6.18 -21.35 0.37
CA GLY A 48 6.99 -20.27 -0.19
C GLY A 48 7.66 -20.70 -1.51
N ARG A 49 8.24 -21.90 -1.55
CA ARG A 49 8.86 -22.47 -2.75
C ARG A 49 7.85 -22.62 -3.89
N ARG A 50 6.66 -23.18 -3.60
CA ARG A 50 5.59 -23.35 -4.61
C ARG A 50 5.11 -22.00 -5.13
N TRP A 51 4.86 -21.05 -4.25
CA TRP A 51 4.47 -19.70 -4.65
C TRP A 51 5.51 -19.05 -5.56
N HIS A 52 6.80 -19.17 -5.22
CA HIS A 52 7.90 -18.64 -6.05
C HIS A 52 7.95 -19.31 -7.43
N GLU A 53 7.68 -20.61 -7.48
CA GLU A 53 7.66 -21.39 -8.72
C GLU A 53 6.44 -21.03 -9.60
N GLU A 54 5.26 -20.88 -8.99
CA GLU A 54 4.02 -20.46 -9.64
C GLU A 54 4.08 -19.03 -10.19
N ASN A 55 4.89 -18.16 -9.57
CA ASN A 55 5.03 -16.76 -9.97
C ASN A 55 6.39 -16.46 -10.65
N ARG A 56 7.16 -17.49 -11.00
CA ARG A 56 8.51 -17.35 -11.55
C ARG A 56 8.56 -16.43 -12.77
N GLU A 57 7.69 -16.65 -13.74
CA GLU A 57 7.68 -15.83 -14.96
C GLU A 57 7.42 -14.34 -14.66
N ALA A 58 6.48 -14.05 -13.78
CA ALA A 58 6.18 -12.67 -13.37
C ALA A 58 7.34 -12.02 -12.60
N ILE A 59 8.02 -12.79 -11.74
CA ILE A 59 9.17 -12.33 -10.96
C ILE A 59 10.38 -12.07 -11.90
N GLU A 60 10.66 -13.00 -12.81
CA GLU A 60 11.78 -12.89 -13.75
C GLU A 60 11.57 -11.81 -14.81
N ALA A 61 10.34 -11.60 -15.23
CA ALA A 61 9.98 -10.54 -16.15
C ALA A 61 10.18 -9.13 -15.58
N HIS A 62 10.28 -8.99 -14.24
CA HIS A 62 10.38 -7.69 -13.60
C HIS A 62 11.58 -7.60 -12.64
N PRO A 63 12.68 -6.88 -13.01
CA PRO A 63 13.92 -6.83 -12.23
C PRO A 63 13.74 -6.45 -10.75
N LYS A 64 12.80 -5.56 -10.43
CA LYS A 64 12.54 -5.16 -9.04
C LYS A 64 11.91 -6.29 -8.21
N LEU A 65 10.97 -7.06 -8.77
CA LEU A 65 10.35 -8.20 -8.07
C LEU A 65 11.35 -9.31 -7.84
N LYS A 66 12.23 -9.58 -8.83
CA LYS A 66 13.32 -10.52 -8.70
C LYS A 66 14.26 -10.11 -7.58
N GLY A 67 14.72 -8.85 -7.58
CA GLY A 67 15.60 -8.33 -6.55
C GLY A 67 15.00 -8.42 -5.14
N ASP A 68 13.72 -8.11 -4.98
CA ASP A 68 13.02 -8.24 -3.69
C ASP A 68 12.93 -9.71 -3.24
N ALA A 69 12.65 -10.64 -4.16
CA ALA A 69 12.57 -12.07 -3.86
C ALA A 69 13.92 -12.66 -3.46
N ASP A 70 14.99 -12.33 -4.20
CA ASP A 70 16.35 -12.75 -3.90
C ASP A 70 16.80 -12.24 -2.51
N LEU A 71 16.54 -10.96 -2.22
CA LEU A 71 16.88 -10.35 -0.94
C LEU A 71 16.13 -11.00 0.24
N ILE A 72 14.86 -11.37 0.05
CA ILE A 72 14.09 -12.09 1.08
C ILE A 72 14.68 -13.47 1.31
N HIS A 73 14.93 -14.21 0.23
CA HIS A 73 15.49 -15.57 0.30
C HIS A 73 16.84 -15.58 1.03
N ASP A 74 17.72 -14.64 0.71
CA ASP A 74 19.08 -14.57 1.28
C ASP A 74 19.09 -14.13 2.76
N ALA A 75 18.03 -13.45 3.21
CA ALA A 75 17.86 -13.02 4.59
C ALA A 75 16.93 -13.94 5.41
N ASP A 76 16.27 -14.92 4.78
CA ASP A 76 15.37 -15.82 5.48
C ASP A 76 16.18 -16.83 6.33
N PRO A 77 16.05 -16.83 7.68
CA PRO A 77 16.76 -17.76 8.54
C PRO A 77 16.35 -19.23 8.31
N LEU A 78 15.30 -19.51 7.57
CA LEU A 78 14.88 -20.85 7.19
C LEU A 78 15.69 -21.40 6.00
N THR A 79 16.30 -20.56 5.18
CA THR A 79 17.20 -20.98 4.12
C THR A 79 18.59 -21.34 4.68
N ALA A 80 19.35 -22.17 3.96
CA ALA A 80 20.73 -22.51 4.36
C ALA A 80 21.64 -21.27 4.38
N GLN A 81 21.48 -20.37 3.40
CA GLN A 81 22.24 -19.14 3.29
C GLN A 81 21.89 -18.16 4.39
N GLY A 82 20.59 -17.94 4.66
CA GLY A 82 20.15 -17.09 5.73
C GLY A 82 20.61 -17.61 7.11
N ARG A 83 20.48 -18.89 7.39
CA ARG A 83 21.02 -19.49 8.64
C ARG A 83 22.48 -19.15 8.85
N LYS A 84 23.33 -19.39 7.83
CA LYS A 84 24.76 -19.07 7.91
C LYS A 84 25.02 -17.60 8.18
N ALA A 85 24.25 -16.71 7.54
CA ALA A 85 24.38 -15.28 7.77
C ALA A 85 23.98 -14.86 9.20
N TYR A 86 22.94 -15.47 9.76
CA TYR A 86 22.55 -15.23 11.16
C TYR A 86 23.53 -15.84 12.17
N GLU A 87 24.08 -17.01 11.90
CA GLU A 87 25.15 -17.60 12.73
C GLU A 87 26.35 -16.65 12.83
N GLN A 88 26.78 -16.10 11.70
CA GLN A 88 27.87 -15.11 11.67
C GLN A 88 27.47 -13.84 12.46
N TYR A 89 26.26 -13.31 12.24
CA TYR A 89 25.79 -12.16 13.00
C TYR A 89 25.79 -12.37 14.50
N TYR A 90 25.36 -13.53 14.97
CA TYR A 90 25.34 -13.81 16.42
C TYR A 90 26.76 -13.98 16.98
N ALA A 91 27.70 -14.52 16.21
CA ALA A 91 29.10 -14.57 16.59
C ALA A 91 29.69 -13.15 16.72
N ASP A 92 29.45 -12.30 15.71
CA ASP A 92 29.89 -10.91 15.71
C ASP A 92 29.25 -10.09 16.84
N LEU A 93 27.96 -10.33 17.11
CA LEU A 93 27.23 -9.68 18.21
C LEU A 93 27.82 -10.03 19.57
N LYS A 94 28.21 -11.29 19.77
CA LYS A 94 28.86 -11.74 21.01
C LYS A 94 30.23 -11.04 21.18
N ALA A 95 31.05 -11.04 20.14
CA ALA A 95 32.35 -10.36 20.15
C ALA A 95 32.19 -8.84 20.41
N TRP A 96 31.16 -8.23 19.83
CA TRP A 96 30.86 -6.81 20.05
C TRP A 96 30.43 -6.55 21.50
N GLN A 97 29.64 -7.44 22.12
CA GLN A 97 29.20 -7.27 23.53
C GLN A 97 30.40 -7.18 24.49
N ASP A 98 31.41 -8.03 24.28
CA ASP A 98 32.63 -8.02 25.08
C ASP A 98 33.39 -6.69 24.89
N THR A 99 33.60 -6.27 23.64
CA THR A 99 34.29 -5.01 23.31
C THR A 99 33.54 -3.78 23.81
N ALA A 100 32.19 -3.81 23.69
CA ALA A 100 31.33 -2.71 24.15
C ALA A 100 31.36 -2.59 25.67
N GLY A 101 31.35 -3.74 26.39
CA GLY A 101 31.48 -3.77 27.85
C GLY A 101 32.78 -3.14 28.32
N GLU A 102 33.90 -3.56 27.74
CA GLU A 102 35.21 -2.96 28.05
C GLU A 102 35.30 -1.45 27.74
N ALA A 103 34.72 -1.00 26.61
CA ALA A 103 34.69 0.41 26.27
C ALA A 103 33.89 1.23 27.28
N MET A 104 32.74 0.70 27.73
CA MET A 104 31.92 1.35 28.76
C MET A 104 32.64 1.44 30.12
N GLU A 105 33.28 0.35 30.55
CA GLU A 105 34.05 0.33 31.80
C GLU A 105 35.21 1.35 31.80
N LYS A 106 35.84 1.53 30.65
CA LYS A 106 36.94 2.49 30.44
C LYS A 106 36.46 3.92 30.17
N GLY A 107 35.13 4.19 30.16
CA GLY A 107 34.56 5.49 29.78
C GLY A 107 34.83 5.90 28.34
N GLY A 108 35.13 4.93 27.47
CA GLY A 108 35.41 5.12 26.07
C GLY A 108 34.17 5.09 25.18
N ARG A 109 34.36 5.36 23.89
CA ARG A 109 33.31 5.29 22.90
C ARG A 109 32.94 3.81 22.62
N VAL A 110 31.66 3.47 22.79
CA VAL A 110 31.16 2.12 22.44
C VAL A 110 31.20 1.93 20.91
N PRO A 111 31.80 0.85 20.39
CA PRO A 111 31.83 0.57 18.97
C PRO A 111 30.43 0.35 18.39
N ALA A 112 30.26 0.59 17.10
CA ALA A 112 28.99 0.38 16.41
C ALA A 112 28.59 -1.10 16.50
N ARG A 113 27.30 -1.35 16.79
CA ARG A 113 26.75 -2.70 16.87
C ARG A 113 26.75 -3.37 15.49
N PRO A 114 27.05 -4.68 15.38
CA PRO A 114 26.89 -5.40 14.13
C PRO A 114 25.48 -5.27 13.57
N LYS A 115 25.39 -5.11 12.25
CA LYS A 115 24.09 -5.03 11.56
C LYS A 115 23.53 -6.43 11.37
N LEU A 116 22.22 -6.57 11.44
CA LEU A 116 21.53 -7.80 11.06
C LEU A 116 21.86 -8.19 9.61
N PRO A 117 21.86 -9.49 9.26
CA PRO A 117 22.20 -9.95 7.93
C PRO A 117 21.28 -9.38 6.86
N GLY A 118 21.87 -9.00 5.74
CA GLY A 118 21.16 -8.63 4.53
C GLY A 118 20.03 -7.65 4.78
N ILE A 119 18.86 -8.00 4.27
CA ILE A 119 17.64 -7.18 4.33
C ILE A 119 17.11 -6.94 5.75
N ALA A 120 17.38 -7.84 6.70
CA ALA A 120 16.96 -7.66 8.10
C ALA A 120 17.71 -6.50 8.78
N GLY A 121 18.89 -6.14 8.27
CA GLY A 121 19.65 -4.96 8.68
C GLY A 121 19.28 -3.67 7.95
N MET A 122 18.45 -3.76 6.91
CA MET A 122 18.02 -2.60 6.14
C MET A 122 16.79 -1.96 6.79
N TRP A 123 16.77 -0.64 6.85
CA TRP A 123 15.56 0.07 7.24
C TRP A 123 14.50 -0.10 6.14
N ARG A 124 13.31 -0.58 6.51
CA ARG A 124 12.22 -0.95 5.58
C ARG A 124 12.56 -2.11 4.63
N GLY A 125 13.37 -3.04 5.08
CA GLY A 125 13.58 -4.28 4.33
C GLY A 125 12.28 -5.07 4.17
N PRO A 126 12.12 -5.85 3.10
CA PRO A 126 11.00 -6.76 2.92
C PRO A 126 10.76 -7.62 4.16
N SER A 127 9.50 -7.90 4.45
CA SER A 127 9.03 -8.69 5.59
C SER A 127 9.24 -8.09 6.99
N GLN A 128 10.04 -7.05 7.18
CA GLN A 128 10.31 -6.51 8.53
C GLN A 128 9.05 -6.03 9.25
N PHE A 129 8.21 -5.26 8.55
CA PHE A 129 6.95 -4.81 9.12
C PHE A 129 5.97 -5.94 9.35
N PHE A 130 5.93 -6.90 8.43
CA PHE A 130 5.11 -8.10 8.61
C PHE A 130 5.56 -8.86 9.85
N ASN A 131 6.83 -9.23 9.94
CA ASN A 131 7.36 -10.01 11.06
C ASN A 131 7.27 -9.27 12.40
N GLY A 132 7.53 -7.96 12.40
CA GLY A 132 7.56 -7.17 13.64
C GLY A 132 6.21 -6.66 14.10
N LYS A 133 5.24 -6.46 13.20
CA LYS A 133 3.96 -5.80 13.52
C LYS A 133 2.73 -6.65 13.19
N ILE A 134 2.76 -7.43 12.13
CA ILE A 134 1.61 -8.18 11.64
C ILE A 134 1.61 -9.61 12.17
N ALA A 135 2.72 -10.33 12.04
CA ALA A 135 2.81 -11.71 12.50
C ALA A 135 2.44 -11.90 13.98
N PRO A 136 2.83 -11.02 14.92
CA PRO A 136 2.42 -11.15 16.32
C PRO A 136 0.91 -11.00 16.57
N VAL A 137 0.17 -10.38 15.66
CA VAL A 137 -1.28 -10.16 15.79
C VAL A 137 -2.14 -11.12 14.95
N ILE A 138 -1.52 -11.98 14.14
CA ILE A 138 -2.24 -12.96 13.31
C ILE A 138 -3.26 -13.80 14.09
N PRO A 139 -3.00 -14.26 15.36
CA PRO A 139 -4.01 -15.02 16.10
C PRO A 139 -5.26 -14.23 16.49
N TYR A 140 -5.22 -12.89 16.36
CA TYR A 140 -6.37 -12.05 16.70
C TYR A 140 -7.49 -12.23 15.67
N ALA A 141 -8.71 -12.43 16.15
CA ALA A 141 -9.90 -12.49 15.31
C ALA A 141 -10.19 -11.10 14.74
N ILE A 142 -10.02 -10.91 13.44
CA ILE A 142 -10.35 -9.70 12.70
C ILE A 142 -11.47 -9.96 11.69
N ARG A 143 -12.23 -8.94 11.32
CA ARG A 143 -13.24 -9.05 10.26
C ARG A 143 -12.67 -8.74 8.88
N GLY A 144 -11.64 -7.92 8.82
CA GLY A 144 -11.00 -7.47 7.59
C GLY A 144 -9.87 -6.49 7.88
N ALA A 145 -9.28 -5.93 6.84
CA ALA A 145 -8.19 -4.97 6.94
C ALA A 145 -8.55 -3.66 6.23
N ILE A 146 -8.11 -2.53 6.80
CA ILE A 146 -8.10 -1.23 6.16
C ILE A 146 -6.66 -0.79 5.92
N TRP A 147 -6.37 -0.27 4.73
CA TRP A 147 -5.02 0.00 4.29
C TRP A 147 -4.84 1.42 3.75
N CYS A 148 -3.84 2.12 4.24
CA CYS A 148 -3.48 3.45 3.77
C CYS A 148 -1.96 3.51 3.58
N GLN A 149 -1.50 3.34 2.34
CA GLN A 149 -0.08 3.29 2.01
C GLN A 149 0.13 3.58 0.52
N GLY A 150 1.33 3.92 0.11
CA GLY A 150 1.71 4.08 -1.29
C GLY A 150 2.75 5.18 -1.53
N THR A 151 2.94 6.11 -0.61
CA THR A 151 3.82 7.27 -0.79
C THR A 151 5.24 6.90 -1.22
N SER A 152 5.85 5.92 -0.55
CA SER A 152 7.20 5.45 -0.88
C SER A 152 7.26 4.60 -2.16
N ASN A 153 6.10 4.25 -2.71
CA ASN A 153 5.94 3.44 -3.91
C ASN A 153 5.50 4.25 -5.12
N SER A 154 5.52 5.59 -5.04
CA SER A 154 5.05 6.48 -6.12
C SER A 154 5.82 6.29 -7.44
N GLY A 155 7.03 5.76 -7.40
CA GLY A 155 7.83 5.44 -8.59
C GLY A 155 7.81 3.97 -9.01
N ASP A 156 6.92 3.16 -8.45
CA ASP A 156 6.88 1.72 -8.74
C ASP A 156 6.11 1.38 -10.03
N GLY A 157 5.27 2.29 -10.52
CA GLY A 157 4.46 2.00 -11.70
C GLY A 157 3.56 0.78 -11.49
N ARG A 158 3.33 0.00 -12.54
CA ARG A 158 2.45 -1.19 -12.51
C ARG A 158 2.85 -2.25 -11.50
N ILE A 159 4.11 -2.30 -11.10
CA ILE A 159 4.58 -3.27 -10.11
C ILE A 159 3.90 -3.08 -8.74
N TYR A 160 3.45 -1.87 -8.42
CA TYR A 160 2.71 -1.64 -7.19
C TYR A 160 1.39 -2.43 -7.14
N ALA A 161 0.72 -2.66 -8.28
CA ALA A 161 -0.46 -3.52 -8.34
C ALA A 161 -0.12 -4.95 -7.94
N ALA A 162 0.96 -5.52 -8.48
CA ALA A 162 1.43 -6.85 -8.12
C ALA A 162 1.84 -6.95 -6.63
N ARG A 163 2.46 -5.90 -6.09
CA ARG A 163 2.78 -5.82 -4.65
C ARG A 163 1.53 -5.79 -3.78
N MET A 164 0.48 -5.08 -4.20
CA MET A 164 -0.81 -5.07 -3.51
C MET A 164 -1.50 -6.44 -3.57
N GLU A 165 -1.43 -7.13 -4.69
CA GLU A 165 -1.94 -8.51 -4.82
C GLU A 165 -1.23 -9.46 -3.86
N ALA A 166 0.10 -9.41 -3.84
CA ALA A 166 0.91 -10.22 -2.93
C ALA A 166 0.62 -9.90 -1.46
N LEU A 167 0.44 -8.61 -1.11
CA LEU A 167 0.08 -8.18 0.23
C LEU A 167 -1.27 -8.76 0.66
N VAL A 168 -2.30 -8.56 -0.15
CA VAL A 168 -3.67 -9.02 0.18
C VAL A 168 -3.73 -10.54 0.26
N LYS A 169 -3.12 -11.24 -0.71
CA LYS A 169 -3.03 -12.69 -0.68
C LYS A 169 -2.28 -13.17 0.56
N GLY A 170 -1.12 -12.60 0.85
CA GLY A 170 -0.29 -12.99 1.99
C GLY A 170 -1.00 -12.80 3.33
N TRP A 171 -1.78 -11.74 3.50
CA TRP A 171 -2.58 -11.54 4.70
C TRP A 171 -3.75 -12.52 4.78
N ARG A 172 -4.46 -12.76 3.69
CA ARG A 172 -5.52 -13.78 3.63
C ARG A 172 -5.02 -15.16 4.01
N ASP A 173 -3.87 -15.55 3.47
CA ASP A 173 -3.21 -16.82 3.80
C ASP A 173 -2.78 -16.88 5.28
N ALA A 174 -2.19 -15.80 5.79
CA ALA A 174 -1.69 -15.72 7.17
C ALA A 174 -2.80 -15.84 8.22
N TRP A 175 -3.98 -15.27 7.96
CA TRP A 175 -5.16 -15.41 8.84
C TRP A 175 -6.02 -16.63 8.54
N GLY A 176 -5.74 -17.38 7.46
CA GLY A 176 -6.61 -18.47 7.00
C GLY A 176 -7.98 -17.98 6.55
N MET A 177 -8.07 -16.76 6.06
CA MET A 177 -9.31 -16.09 5.65
C MET A 177 -9.24 -15.71 4.15
N PRO A 178 -9.53 -16.63 3.22
CA PRO A 178 -9.39 -16.38 1.77
C PRO A 178 -10.27 -15.23 1.25
N GLU A 179 -11.39 -14.98 1.91
CA GLU A 179 -12.33 -13.90 1.59
C GLU A 179 -12.18 -12.68 2.50
N MET A 180 -11.06 -12.55 3.23
CA MET A 180 -10.87 -11.41 4.13
C MET A 180 -11.01 -10.09 3.38
N PRO A 181 -11.96 -9.22 3.79
CA PRO A 181 -12.16 -7.91 3.20
C PRO A 181 -10.92 -7.04 3.33
N PHE A 182 -10.54 -6.36 2.26
CA PHE A 182 -9.40 -5.47 2.22
C PHE A 182 -9.79 -4.14 1.58
N TYR A 183 -9.95 -3.10 2.40
CA TYR A 183 -10.36 -1.78 1.94
C TYR A 183 -9.19 -0.81 2.03
N PHE A 184 -8.89 -0.13 0.92
CA PHE A 184 -7.73 0.75 0.87
C PHE A 184 -8.06 2.14 0.32
N THR A 185 -7.29 3.13 0.75
CA THR A 185 -7.36 4.47 0.19
C THR A 185 -6.44 4.61 -1.02
N GLN A 186 -6.91 5.28 -2.06
CA GLN A 186 -6.01 5.84 -3.06
C GLN A 186 -5.03 6.82 -2.41
N MET A 187 -3.92 7.07 -3.08
CA MET A 187 -2.94 8.04 -2.64
C MET A 187 -3.56 9.45 -2.58
N GLN A 188 -3.24 10.17 -1.51
CA GLN A 188 -3.64 11.58 -1.36
C GLN A 188 -3.01 12.46 -2.43
N CYS A 189 -3.53 13.68 -2.57
CA CYS A 189 -2.92 14.69 -3.42
C CYS A 189 -1.67 15.28 -2.75
N TYR A 190 -0.59 15.42 -3.52
CA TYR A 190 0.65 16.04 -3.08
C TYR A 190 1.46 16.53 -4.27
N GLY A 191 2.00 17.73 -4.19
CA GLY A 191 2.80 18.34 -5.25
C GLY A 191 2.21 19.65 -5.77
N SER A 192 2.40 19.92 -7.06
CA SER A 192 1.87 21.11 -7.74
C SER A 192 0.47 20.85 -8.30
N PRO A 193 -0.42 21.86 -8.31
CA PRO A 193 -1.71 21.79 -9.01
C PRO A 193 -1.57 21.90 -10.54
N ASP A 194 -0.37 22.07 -11.06
CA ASP A 194 -0.09 22.10 -12.50
C ASP A 194 -0.71 20.86 -13.17
N PRO A 195 -1.56 21.04 -14.21
CA PRO A 195 -2.19 19.94 -14.92
C PRO A 195 -1.22 18.92 -15.53
N ASP A 196 0.02 19.31 -15.81
CA ASP A 196 1.05 18.44 -16.39
C ASP A 196 1.96 17.80 -15.30
N ASN A 197 1.78 18.18 -14.04
CA ASN A 197 2.46 17.52 -12.92
C ASN A 197 1.68 16.27 -12.49
N VAL A 198 2.10 15.11 -12.96
CA VAL A 198 1.46 13.83 -12.65
C VAL A 198 1.58 13.47 -11.15
N GLY A 199 2.78 13.59 -10.58
CA GLY A 199 3.00 13.33 -9.16
C GLY A 199 2.41 12.00 -8.69
N PHE A 200 1.50 12.07 -7.71
CA PHE A 200 0.83 10.86 -7.20
C PHE A 200 -0.38 10.39 -8.03
N ALA A 201 -0.68 11.01 -9.17
CA ALA A 201 -1.76 10.52 -10.03
C ALA A 201 -1.44 9.14 -10.60
N ASP A 202 -0.18 8.88 -10.94
CA ASP A 202 0.25 7.59 -11.45
C ASP A 202 -0.02 6.45 -10.46
N ILE A 203 0.39 6.61 -9.21
CA ILE A 203 0.12 5.57 -8.20
C ILE A 203 -1.38 5.44 -7.87
N ARG A 204 -2.18 6.54 -7.93
CA ARG A 204 -3.65 6.43 -7.82
C ARG A 204 -4.23 5.59 -8.95
N GLN A 205 -3.69 5.71 -10.16
CA GLN A 205 -4.11 4.89 -11.29
C GLN A 205 -3.71 3.43 -11.14
N VAL A 206 -2.50 3.14 -10.65
CA VAL A 206 -2.07 1.76 -10.33
C VAL A 206 -2.98 1.15 -9.27
N GLN A 207 -3.36 1.91 -8.25
CA GLN A 207 -4.32 1.48 -7.24
C GLN A 207 -5.71 1.21 -7.84
N HIS A 208 -6.13 2.00 -8.83
CA HIS A 208 -7.35 1.73 -9.59
C HIS A 208 -7.22 0.45 -10.44
N LEU A 209 -6.08 0.22 -11.09
CA LEU A 209 -5.80 -0.99 -11.85
C LEU A 209 -5.87 -2.23 -10.94
N PHE A 210 -5.22 -2.18 -9.77
CA PHE A 210 -5.31 -3.24 -8.77
C PHE A 210 -6.76 -3.53 -8.39
N PHE A 211 -7.55 -2.50 -8.07
CA PHE A 211 -8.95 -2.64 -7.73
C PHE A 211 -9.77 -3.23 -8.89
N LYS A 212 -9.52 -2.81 -10.13
CA LYS A 212 -10.19 -3.34 -11.32
C LYS A 212 -9.98 -4.85 -11.47
N ASN A 213 -8.78 -5.33 -11.18
CA ASN A 213 -8.40 -6.74 -11.34
C ASN A 213 -8.78 -7.61 -10.12
N ASN A 214 -9.05 -7.00 -8.95
CA ASN A 214 -9.29 -7.69 -7.69
C ASN A 214 -10.57 -7.17 -7.03
N ARG A 215 -11.73 -7.50 -7.59
CA ARG A 215 -13.02 -6.94 -7.13
C ARG A 215 -13.59 -7.61 -5.89
N GLU A 216 -13.29 -8.89 -5.70
CA GLU A 216 -13.87 -9.67 -4.62
C GLU A 216 -13.24 -9.31 -3.29
N HIS A 217 -14.08 -8.88 -2.35
CA HIS A 217 -13.67 -8.48 -1.00
C HIS A 217 -12.59 -7.39 -0.97
N VAL A 218 -12.52 -6.54 -1.99
CA VAL A 218 -11.62 -5.39 -2.07
C VAL A 218 -12.43 -4.12 -2.29
N GLY A 219 -12.08 -3.04 -1.60
CA GLY A 219 -12.74 -1.74 -1.75
C GLY A 219 -11.75 -0.59 -1.93
N LEU A 220 -12.09 0.30 -2.86
CA LEU A 220 -11.31 1.47 -3.20
C LEU A 220 -11.93 2.73 -2.60
N VAL A 221 -11.16 3.47 -1.81
CA VAL A 221 -11.56 4.76 -1.25
C VAL A 221 -10.84 5.90 -1.96
N VAL A 222 -11.58 6.65 -2.74
CA VAL A 222 -11.09 7.86 -3.41
C VAL A 222 -10.94 8.98 -2.39
N GLN A 223 -9.86 9.75 -2.46
CA GLN A 223 -9.60 10.88 -1.58
C GLN A 223 -8.97 12.09 -2.29
N SER A 224 -9.04 12.13 -3.61
CA SER A 224 -8.51 13.24 -4.42
C SER A 224 -9.21 14.59 -4.16
N ASP A 225 -10.44 14.55 -3.64
CA ASP A 225 -11.25 15.71 -3.25
C ASP A 225 -11.01 16.18 -1.80
N LEU A 226 -10.15 15.50 -1.03
CA LEU A 226 -9.89 15.81 0.37
C LEU A 226 -8.66 16.71 0.57
N ASN A 227 -8.19 17.32 -0.49
CA ASN A 227 -7.06 18.22 -0.45
C ASN A 227 -7.33 19.39 0.48
N SER A 228 -6.44 19.62 1.43
CA SER A 228 -6.46 20.87 2.18
C SER A 228 -5.90 21.99 1.31
N ALA A 229 -6.43 23.21 1.46
CA ALA A 229 -5.94 24.43 0.80
C ALA A 229 -4.47 24.77 1.14
N ARG A 230 -3.76 23.92 1.85
CA ARG A 230 -2.32 24.00 2.10
C ARG A 230 -1.60 23.01 1.18
N PRO A 231 -0.84 23.47 0.18
CA PRO A 231 -0.08 22.61 -0.74
C PRO A 231 1.08 21.87 -0.05
N GLN A 232 1.16 21.87 1.27
CA GLN A 232 2.42 21.63 1.99
C GLN A 232 2.50 20.33 2.77
N GLY A 233 1.54 19.43 2.65
CA GLY A 233 1.62 18.25 3.49
C GLY A 233 1.29 16.97 2.75
N ILE A 234 2.29 16.11 2.59
CA ILE A 234 2.05 14.69 2.34
C ILE A 234 1.09 14.10 3.38
N HIS A 235 1.00 14.75 4.55
CA HIS A 235 0.10 14.43 5.65
C HIS A 235 -1.02 15.48 5.73
N TYR A 236 -2.05 15.35 4.89
CA TYR A 236 -3.24 16.22 4.98
C TYR A 236 -4.04 15.96 6.27
N PHE A 237 -4.76 16.99 6.72
CA PHE A 237 -5.41 16.98 8.04
C PHE A 237 -6.68 16.12 8.11
N ASN A 238 -7.43 16.04 7.02
CA ASN A 238 -8.72 15.38 7.00
C ASN A 238 -8.58 13.85 6.99
N LYS A 239 -8.33 13.25 8.14
CA LYS A 239 -8.28 11.79 8.31
C LYS A 239 -9.66 11.17 8.57
N LEU A 240 -10.65 12.00 8.91
CA LEU A 240 -12.00 11.53 9.22
C LEU A 240 -12.70 10.98 7.98
N HIS A 241 -12.69 11.72 6.86
CA HIS A 241 -13.40 11.28 5.66
C HIS A 241 -12.84 9.98 5.04
N PRO A 242 -11.55 9.74 4.91
CA PRO A 242 -11.05 8.45 4.48
C PRO A 242 -11.55 7.31 5.39
N GLY A 243 -11.51 7.51 6.70
CA GLY A 243 -12.05 6.55 7.67
C GLY A 243 -13.55 6.30 7.49
N MET A 244 -14.35 7.36 7.33
CA MET A 244 -15.78 7.24 7.04
C MET A 244 -16.05 6.53 5.71
N ARG A 245 -15.27 6.81 4.66
CA ARG A 245 -15.40 6.15 3.35
C ARG A 245 -15.03 4.67 3.43
N MET A 246 -13.98 4.30 4.19
CA MET A 246 -13.66 2.88 4.47
C MET A 246 -14.78 2.21 5.26
N ALA A 247 -15.32 2.89 6.27
CA ALA A 247 -16.45 2.37 7.05
C ALA A 247 -17.70 2.14 6.19
N ARG A 248 -17.97 2.97 5.17
CA ARG A 248 -19.07 2.75 4.22
C ARG A 248 -18.92 1.45 3.44
N TRP A 249 -17.71 1.13 2.99
CA TRP A 249 -17.42 -0.16 2.36
C TRP A 249 -17.75 -1.31 3.29
N ALA A 250 -17.23 -1.27 4.53
CA ALA A 250 -17.51 -2.31 5.52
C ALA A 250 -19.02 -2.41 5.83
N LEU A 251 -19.68 -1.31 6.09
CA LEU A 251 -21.12 -1.30 6.39
C LEU A 251 -21.95 -1.88 5.25
N ALA A 252 -21.65 -1.53 4.00
CA ALA A 252 -22.40 -2.02 2.86
C ALA A 252 -22.10 -3.50 2.56
N LYS A 253 -20.82 -3.88 2.52
CA LYS A 253 -20.40 -5.20 2.03
C LYS A 253 -20.38 -6.28 3.12
N GLU A 254 -19.98 -5.92 4.36
CA GLU A 254 -19.85 -6.89 5.45
C GLU A 254 -21.05 -6.89 6.41
N TYR A 255 -21.73 -5.75 6.53
CA TYR A 255 -22.88 -5.60 7.45
C TYR A 255 -24.21 -5.42 6.73
N GLY A 256 -24.25 -5.52 5.40
CA GLY A 256 -25.46 -5.53 4.59
C GLY A 256 -26.28 -4.23 4.64
N LYS A 257 -25.66 -3.09 4.95
CA LYS A 257 -26.37 -1.80 5.00
C LYS A 257 -26.59 -1.26 3.58
N ALA A 258 -27.83 -0.87 3.28
CA ALA A 258 -28.18 -0.26 1.99
C ALA A 258 -27.74 1.21 1.93
N ILE A 259 -26.44 1.43 1.79
CA ILE A 259 -25.83 2.77 1.71
C ILE A 259 -24.86 2.86 0.53
N ALA A 260 -24.66 4.07 0.00
CA ALA A 260 -23.61 4.32 -0.97
C ALA A 260 -22.23 4.13 -0.31
N TYR A 261 -21.35 3.39 -0.93
CA TYR A 261 -20.04 3.02 -0.38
C TYR A 261 -18.84 3.47 -1.24
N THR A 262 -19.08 3.79 -2.52
CA THR A 262 -18.06 4.29 -3.45
C THR A 262 -18.60 5.44 -4.28
N GLY A 263 -17.72 6.27 -4.83
CA GLY A 263 -18.04 7.22 -5.89
C GLY A 263 -18.04 6.56 -7.27
N PRO A 264 -18.26 7.32 -8.35
CA PRO A 264 -18.27 6.80 -9.71
C PRO A 264 -16.93 6.12 -10.07
N ILE A 265 -16.99 4.86 -10.45
CA ILE A 265 -15.85 4.08 -10.90
C ILE A 265 -15.85 4.06 -12.44
N PHE A 266 -14.76 4.50 -13.03
CA PHE A 266 -14.59 4.49 -14.49
C PHE A 266 -14.66 3.07 -15.04
N SER A 267 -15.51 2.86 -16.07
CA SER A 267 -15.68 1.57 -16.72
C SER A 267 -15.17 1.52 -18.17
N GLY A 268 -15.05 2.68 -18.81
CA GLY A 268 -14.56 2.77 -20.18
C GLY A 268 -15.01 4.05 -20.86
N TYR A 269 -14.63 4.21 -22.13
CA TYR A 269 -15.07 5.32 -22.98
C TYR A 269 -15.31 4.87 -24.42
N GLU A 270 -16.02 5.69 -25.16
CA GLU A 270 -16.29 5.50 -26.58
C GLU A 270 -16.01 6.83 -27.32
N VAL A 271 -15.37 6.72 -28.48
CA VAL A 271 -15.10 7.87 -29.36
C VAL A 271 -16.03 7.85 -30.55
N LYS A 272 -16.73 8.98 -30.79
CA LYS A 272 -17.56 9.23 -31.99
C LYS A 272 -17.19 10.55 -32.59
N GLY A 273 -16.42 10.54 -33.68
CA GLY A 273 -15.87 11.74 -34.29
C GLY A 273 -14.97 12.47 -33.28
N ARG A 274 -15.32 13.72 -32.94
CA ARG A 274 -14.58 14.56 -32.01
C ARG A 274 -15.04 14.41 -30.52
N THR A 275 -16.07 13.61 -30.28
CA THR A 275 -16.71 13.48 -28.99
C THR A 275 -16.28 12.19 -28.32
N VAL A 276 -15.94 12.30 -27.02
CA VAL A 276 -15.66 11.15 -26.16
C VAL A 276 -16.76 11.02 -25.13
N THR A 277 -17.38 9.83 -25.04
CA THR A 277 -18.37 9.51 -24.02
C THR A 277 -17.76 8.60 -22.99
N VAL A 278 -17.60 9.11 -21.76
CA VAL A 278 -17.04 8.40 -20.60
C VAL A 278 -18.16 7.69 -19.86
N ARG A 279 -17.94 6.41 -19.52
CA ARG A 279 -18.89 5.55 -18.80
C ARG A 279 -18.36 5.17 -17.43
N PHE A 280 -19.30 4.91 -16.51
CA PHE A 280 -19.03 4.50 -15.14
C PHE A 280 -19.79 3.21 -14.82
N GLU A 281 -19.32 2.48 -13.81
CA GLU A 281 -20.00 1.29 -13.33
C GLU A 281 -21.34 1.66 -12.69
N LYS A 282 -22.42 1.02 -13.13
CA LYS A 282 -23.78 1.40 -12.72
C LYS A 282 -23.99 1.30 -11.20
N ASP A 283 -23.41 0.30 -10.58
CA ASP A 283 -23.49 0.08 -9.12
C ASP A 283 -22.68 1.07 -8.28
N SER A 284 -21.86 1.92 -8.94
CA SER A 284 -21.10 3.00 -8.30
C SER A 284 -21.81 4.36 -8.36
N LEU A 285 -22.91 4.47 -9.10
CA LEU A 285 -23.56 5.76 -9.38
C LEU A 285 -24.48 6.25 -8.26
N PHE A 286 -25.08 5.36 -7.50
CA PHE A 286 -25.96 5.68 -6.35
C PHE A 286 -26.88 6.89 -6.58
N GLY A 287 -27.74 6.78 -7.58
CA GLY A 287 -28.71 7.81 -7.95
C GLY A 287 -28.28 8.71 -9.12
N GLY A 288 -27.12 8.47 -9.73
CA GLY A 288 -26.59 9.16 -10.91
C GLY A 288 -25.40 10.07 -10.61
N LEU A 289 -24.94 10.74 -11.66
CA LEU A 289 -23.83 11.69 -11.58
C LEU A 289 -24.31 13.09 -11.19
N MET A 290 -23.42 13.86 -10.58
CA MET A 290 -23.62 15.30 -10.33
C MET A 290 -22.29 16.07 -10.42
N VAL A 291 -22.40 17.34 -10.82
CA VAL A 291 -21.37 18.33 -10.51
C VAL A 291 -21.58 18.78 -9.09
N GLY A 292 -20.58 18.66 -8.27
CA GLY A 292 -20.67 18.95 -6.84
C GLY A 292 -19.47 19.72 -6.32
N SER A 293 -19.63 20.27 -5.14
CA SER A 293 -18.54 20.91 -4.42
C SER A 293 -18.50 20.41 -2.99
N LYS A 294 -17.30 20.15 -2.52
CA LYS A 294 -17.03 19.86 -1.12
C LYS A 294 -16.27 21.03 -0.53
N GLY A 295 -16.81 21.64 0.51
CA GLY A 295 -16.09 22.64 1.28
C GLY A 295 -14.81 22.05 1.84
N MET A 296 -13.67 22.64 1.48
CA MET A 296 -12.38 22.23 2.01
C MET A 296 -12.21 22.79 3.41
N ALA A 297 -11.99 21.94 4.39
CA ALA A 297 -11.62 22.43 5.72
C ALA A 297 -10.26 23.09 5.66
N LYS A 298 -10.21 24.35 6.04
CA LYS A 298 -8.97 25.13 6.09
C LYS A 298 -8.11 24.76 7.29
N ASP A 299 -8.71 24.20 8.33
CA ASP A 299 -8.06 23.84 9.58
C ASP A 299 -8.74 22.61 10.21
N TYR A 300 -7.95 21.69 10.78
CA TYR A 300 -8.46 20.53 11.53
C TYR A 300 -9.24 20.92 12.79
N ARG A 301 -9.12 22.16 13.26
CA ARG A 301 -9.85 22.72 14.38
C ARG A 301 -11.30 23.13 14.06
N GLU A 302 -11.71 23.02 12.79
CA GLU A 302 -13.09 23.26 12.35
C GLU A 302 -13.80 21.94 12.02
N PRO A 303 -14.04 21.05 12.99
CA PRO A 303 -14.51 19.67 12.74
C PRO A 303 -15.86 19.60 12.03
N GLY A 304 -16.76 20.57 12.21
CA GLY A 304 -18.06 20.60 11.56
C GLY A 304 -18.01 20.68 10.04
N LYS A 305 -16.94 21.23 9.47
CA LYS A 305 -16.75 21.35 8.03
C LYS A 305 -16.15 20.10 7.39
N PHE A 306 -15.72 19.12 8.18
CA PHE A 306 -15.15 17.87 7.68
C PHE A 306 -16.20 16.81 7.31
N ILE A 307 -17.42 16.94 7.82
CA ILE A 307 -18.39 15.84 7.83
C ILE A 307 -19.38 15.92 6.65
N GLU A 308 -19.48 17.05 5.99
CA GLU A 308 -20.47 17.25 4.94
C GLU A 308 -20.13 16.47 3.66
N PRO A 309 -21.09 15.73 3.09
CA PRO A 309 -20.96 15.20 1.75
C PRO A 309 -20.83 16.33 0.74
N ALA A 310 -20.31 16.03 -0.47
CA ALA A 310 -20.31 17.01 -1.53
C ALA A 310 -21.76 17.43 -1.86
N ALA A 311 -21.98 18.75 -1.94
CA ALA A 311 -23.26 19.32 -2.30
C ALA A 311 -23.33 19.58 -3.82
N PRO A 312 -24.51 19.41 -4.45
CA PRO A 312 -24.68 19.76 -5.86
C PRO A 312 -24.38 21.25 -6.12
N THR A 313 -23.72 21.52 -7.22
CA THR A 313 -23.46 22.88 -7.75
C THR A 313 -24.09 23.04 -9.14
N PRO A 314 -25.43 23.24 -9.20
CA PRO A 314 -26.12 23.36 -10.48
C PRO A 314 -25.54 24.48 -11.34
N GLY A 315 -25.33 24.22 -12.64
CA GLY A 315 -24.79 25.20 -13.59
C GLY A 315 -23.28 25.37 -13.57
N ALA A 316 -22.56 24.77 -12.61
CA ALA A 316 -21.10 24.74 -12.65
C ALA A 316 -20.60 23.79 -13.75
N ALA A 317 -19.54 24.20 -14.47
CA ALA A 317 -18.89 23.34 -15.44
C ALA A 317 -18.14 22.19 -14.76
N LEU A 318 -18.12 21.01 -15.37
CA LEU A 318 -17.21 19.94 -14.98
C LEU A 318 -15.76 20.35 -15.29
N ASN A 319 -14.87 20.09 -14.36
CA ASN A 319 -13.45 20.43 -14.50
C ASN A 319 -12.57 19.17 -14.57
N HIS A 320 -11.27 19.40 -14.82
CA HIS A 320 -10.22 18.37 -14.84
C HIS A 320 -10.38 17.28 -15.91
N PHE A 321 -11.24 17.46 -16.92
CA PHE A 321 -11.23 16.62 -18.09
C PHE A 321 -10.24 17.14 -19.13
N ARG A 322 -9.49 16.21 -19.73
CA ARG A 322 -8.57 16.49 -20.83
C ARG A 322 -8.68 15.39 -21.89
N LEU A 323 -8.42 15.75 -23.13
CA LEU A 323 -8.34 14.84 -24.28
C LEU A 323 -6.94 14.90 -24.89
N CYS A 324 -6.51 13.81 -25.54
CA CYS A 324 -5.33 13.80 -26.39
C CYS A 324 -5.65 13.16 -27.75
N GLY A 325 -4.95 13.63 -28.78
CA GLY A 325 -4.91 13.05 -30.11
C GLY A 325 -3.69 12.14 -30.33
N ALA A 326 -3.38 11.84 -31.60
CA ALA A 326 -2.26 10.98 -31.98
C ALA A 326 -0.88 11.51 -31.53
N ASP A 327 -0.77 12.81 -31.28
CA ASP A 327 0.43 13.46 -30.72
C ASP A 327 0.65 13.17 -29.23
N LYS A 328 -0.35 12.54 -28.57
CA LYS A 328 -0.38 12.25 -27.13
C LYS A 328 -0.24 13.49 -26.21
N GLN A 329 -0.48 14.69 -26.77
CA GLN A 329 -0.50 15.92 -25.98
C GLN A 329 -1.87 16.14 -25.35
N TRP A 330 -1.88 16.38 -24.04
CA TRP A 330 -3.11 16.56 -23.28
C TRP A 330 -3.62 18.01 -23.32
N HIS A 331 -4.84 18.20 -23.80
CA HIS A 331 -5.51 19.50 -23.87
C HIS A 331 -6.75 19.52 -22.99
N ALA A 332 -6.98 20.66 -22.35
CA ALA A 332 -8.22 20.87 -21.59
C ALA A 332 -9.45 20.63 -22.48
N ALA A 333 -10.47 20.03 -21.89
CA ALA A 333 -11.68 19.66 -22.59
C ALA A 333 -12.93 20.14 -21.84
N GLU A 334 -13.96 20.53 -22.56
CA GLU A 334 -15.29 20.74 -22.02
C GLU A 334 -15.94 19.41 -21.72
N ALA A 335 -16.64 19.30 -20.59
CA ALA A 335 -17.31 18.09 -20.17
C ALA A 335 -18.71 18.38 -19.64
N LYS A 336 -19.68 17.52 -19.98
CA LYS A 336 -21.06 17.61 -19.51
C LYS A 336 -21.59 16.26 -19.09
N ILE A 337 -22.37 16.22 -18.02
CA ILE A 337 -23.11 15.03 -17.61
C ILE A 337 -24.31 14.86 -18.52
N GLU A 338 -24.43 13.69 -19.16
CA GLU A 338 -25.60 13.27 -19.93
C GLU A 338 -26.08 11.92 -19.40
N GLY A 339 -27.13 11.93 -18.60
CA GLY A 339 -27.61 10.76 -17.86
C GLY A 339 -26.53 10.19 -16.92
N ASP A 340 -26.14 8.95 -17.17
CA ASP A 340 -25.14 8.21 -16.39
C ASP A 340 -23.73 8.27 -17.01
N THR A 341 -23.49 9.18 -17.96
CA THR A 341 -22.25 9.32 -18.69
C THR A 341 -21.74 10.76 -18.64
N VAL A 342 -20.48 10.96 -18.99
CA VAL A 342 -19.91 12.28 -19.23
C VAL A 342 -19.46 12.38 -20.68
N VAL A 343 -19.98 13.38 -21.37
CA VAL A 343 -19.61 13.71 -22.75
C VAL A 343 -18.51 14.77 -22.70
N VAL A 344 -17.39 14.50 -23.39
CA VAL A 344 -16.17 15.30 -23.36
C VAL A 344 -15.79 15.70 -24.80
N LEU A 345 -15.44 16.95 -25.00
CA LEU A 345 -14.96 17.46 -26.28
C LEU A 345 -13.90 18.56 -26.11
N SER A 346 -13.03 18.72 -27.11
CA SER A 346 -12.05 19.80 -27.16
C SER A 346 -11.84 20.25 -28.58
N ASP A 347 -11.85 21.59 -28.80
CA ASP A 347 -11.58 22.14 -30.13
C ASP A 347 -10.14 21.91 -30.59
N LYS A 348 -9.23 21.70 -29.62
CA LYS A 348 -7.81 21.39 -29.87
C LYS A 348 -7.56 19.94 -30.25
N VAL A 349 -8.54 19.04 -30.05
CA VAL A 349 -8.40 17.59 -30.30
C VAL A 349 -9.53 17.09 -31.18
N PRO A 350 -9.44 17.31 -32.52
CA PRO A 350 -10.49 16.91 -33.45
C PRO A 350 -10.64 15.40 -33.64
N ALA A 351 -9.59 14.61 -33.30
CA ALA A 351 -9.57 13.16 -33.39
C ALA A 351 -8.98 12.59 -32.07
N PRO A 352 -9.79 12.52 -31.00
CA PRO A 352 -9.31 12.05 -29.72
C PRO A 352 -9.04 10.55 -29.72
N ILE A 353 -7.93 10.13 -29.09
CA ILE A 353 -7.61 8.73 -28.81
C ILE A 353 -7.55 8.47 -27.32
N GLY A 354 -7.46 9.51 -26.50
CA GLY A 354 -7.34 9.39 -25.06
C GLY A 354 -8.18 10.40 -24.29
N VAL A 355 -8.54 10.01 -23.08
CA VAL A 355 -9.29 10.83 -22.12
C VAL A 355 -8.74 10.64 -20.70
N GLN A 356 -8.68 11.75 -19.96
CA GLN A 356 -8.34 11.71 -18.55
C GLN A 356 -9.28 12.58 -17.72
N TYR A 357 -9.42 12.21 -16.44
CA TYR A 357 -10.10 12.98 -15.41
C TYR A 357 -9.25 13.07 -14.16
N ALA A 358 -9.01 14.27 -13.66
CA ALA A 358 -8.30 14.53 -12.39
C ALA A 358 -6.93 13.80 -12.27
N TYR A 359 -6.26 13.58 -13.41
CA TYR A 359 -4.98 12.87 -13.49
C TYR A 359 -3.80 13.82 -13.40
N ASN A 360 -3.66 14.47 -12.26
CA ASN A 360 -2.50 15.29 -11.91
C ASN A 360 -2.23 15.21 -10.40
N ALA A 361 -1.08 15.72 -9.97
CA ALA A 361 -0.65 15.63 -8.57
C ALA A 361 -1.71 16.14 -7.59
N VAL A 362 -2.29 17.29 -7.89
CA VAL A 362 -3.28 17.98 -7.05
C VAL A 362 -4.43 18.50 -7.91
N PRO A 363 -5.46 17.68 -8.20
CA PRO A 363 -6.63 18.11 -8.96
C PRO A 363 -7.56 18.97 -8.08
N GLU A 364 -7.14 20.21 -7.85
CA GLU A 364 -7.87 21.15 -6.99
C GLU A 364 -9.30 21.36 -7.48
N ASN A 365 -10.24 21.24 -6.54
CA ASN A 365 -11.67 21.40 -6.81
C ASN A 365 -12.22 20.44 -7.88
N SER A 366 -11.65 19.25 -8.00
CA SER A 366 -12.27 18.20 -8.81
C SER A 366 -13.72 17.99 -8.38
N ASN A 367 -14.65 17.98 -9.34
CA ASN A 367 -16.07 18.21 -9.02
C ASN A 367 -17.05 17.18 -9.60
N LEU A 368 -16.56 16.03 -10.06
CA LEU A 368 -17.42 14.93 -10.47
C LEU A 368 -17.71 14.01 -9.27
N TYR A 369 -18.98 13.86 -8.93
CA TYR A 369 -19.49 13.05 -7.83
C TYR A 369 -20.69 12.20 -8.27
N ASN A 370 -21.00 11.16 -7.49
CA ASN A 370 -22.35 10.61 -7.54
C ASN A 370 -23.28 11.42 -6.64
N ARG A 371 -24.60 11.19 -6.75
CA ARG A 371 -25.59 11.92 -5.95
C ARG A 371 -25.56 11.61 -4.45
N ALA A 372 -24.82 10.58 -4.04
CA ALA A 372 -24.52 10.34 -2.63
C ALA A 372 -23.35 11.20 -2.10
N GLY A 373 -22.76 12.07 -2.93
CA GLY A 373 -21.67 12.98 -2.54
C GLY A 373 -20.31 12.31 -2.45
N LEU A 374 -20.11 11.18 -3.10
CA LEU A 374 -18.83 10.49 -3.15
C LEU A 374 -18.12 10.77 -4.48
N PRO A 375 -16.79 11.08 -4.47
CA PRO A 375 -16.06 11.56 -5.64
C PRO A 375 -15.74 10.44 -6.64
N ALA A 376 -15.69 10.81 -7.92
CA ALA A 376 -15.22 9.91 -8.97
C ALA A 376 -13.72 9.64 -8.83
N ALA A 377 -13.34 8.38 -9.10
CA ALA A 377 -11.94 7.98 -9.13
C ALA A 377 -11.22 8.64 -10.31
N PRO A 378 -10.03 9.24 -10.11
CA PRO A 378 -9.20 9.73 -11.20
C PRO A 378 -8.77 8.63 -12.16
N PHE A 379 -8.63 8.96 -13.44
CA PHE A 379 -8.17 8.03 -14.47
C PHE A 379 -7.50 8.75 -15.65
N ALA A 380 -6.65 8.04 -16.39
CA ALA A 380 -6.12 8.44 -17.68
C ALA A 380 -5.99 7.24 -18.61
N MET A 381 -6.51 7.36 -19.83
CA MET A 381 -6.58 6.29 -20.81
C MET A 381 -6.14 6.79 -22.18
N ILE A 382 -5.42 5.97 -22.92
CA ILE A 382 -5.15 6.12 -24.35
C ILE A 382 -5.42 4.78 -25.01
N ASP A 383 -6.09 4.77 -26.16
CA ASP A 383 -6.41 3.58 -26.95
C ASP A 383 -7.00 2.41 -26.10
N GLY A 384 -7.86 2.76 -25.14
CA GLY A 384 -8.51 1.78 -24.26
C GLY A 384 -7.62 1.20 -23.15
N GLN A 385 -6.38 1.68 -23.00
CA GLN A 385 -5.44 1.24 -21.99
C GLN A 385 -5.19 2.33 -20.95
N PHE A 386 -5.01 1.94 -19.67
CA PHE A 386 -4.47 2.83 -18.67
C PHE A 386 -3.03 3.20 -19.02
N ILE A 387 -2.70 4.48 -18.89
CA ILE A 387 -1.34 4.98 -19.09
C ILE A 387 -0.63 5.17 -17.75
N PHE A 388 0.69 5.09 -17.77
CA PHE A 388 1.54 5.26 -16.59
C PHE A 388 2.81 6.04 -16.96
N GLU A 389 3.42 6.71 -15.99
CA GLU A 389 4.69 7.44 -16.23
C GLU A 389 5.82 6.54 -16.76
N GLU A 390 5.80 5.25 -16.41
CA GLU A 390 6.77 4.27 -16.94
C GLU A 390 6.65 4.01 -18.45
N ASP A 391 5.53 4.37 -19.06
CA ASP A 391 5.35 4.30 -20.51
C ASP A 391 6.09 5.43 -21.23
N ASP A 392 6.51 6.49 -20.51
CA ASP A 392 7.38 7.56 -20.95
C ASP A 392 8.79 7.31 -20.40
N LEU A 393 9.69 6.79 -21.25
CA LEU A 393 11.03 6.37 -20.87
C LEU A 393 11.89 7.50 -20.27
N GLU A 394 11.69 8.74 -20.75
CA GLU A 394 12.43 9.90 -20.23
C GLU A 394 11.96 10.26 -18.81
N LYS A 395 10.64 10.31 -18.59
CA LYS A 395 10.06 10.54 -17.26
C LYS A 395 10.41 9.42 -16.28
N ALA A 396 10.38 8.17 -16.73
CA ALA A 396 10.77 7.01 -15.91
C ALA A 396 12.23 7.09 -15.49
N ALA A 397 13.13 7.49 -16.41
CA ALA A 397 14.55 7.69 -16.10
C ALA A 397 14.79 8.84 -15.12
N ALA A 398 14.10 9.98 -15.33
CA ALA A 398 14.17 11.14 -14.43
C ALA A 398 13.65 10.81 -13.01
N LEU A 399 12.57 10.05 -12.92
CA LEU A 399 12.00 9.61 -11.65
C LEU A 399 12.96 8.67 -10.92
N LYS A 400 13.56 7.70 -11.63
CA LYS A 400 14.57 6.81 -11.09
C LYS A 400 15.79 7.58 -10.56
N ALA A 401 16.28 8.57 -11.31
CA ALA A 401 17.39 9.43 -10.88
C ALA A 401 17.04 10.26 -9.63
N LYS A 402 15.81 10.82 -9.58
CA LYS A 402 15.31 11.59 -8.43
C LYS A 402 15.29 10.77 -7.13
N TYR A 403 14.95 9.49 -7.22
CA TYR A 403 14.85 8.62 -6.03
C TYR A 403 16.14 7.84 -5.75
N ALA A 404 17.15 7.85 -6.62
CA ALA A 404 18.43 7.16 -6.41
C ALA A 404 19.11 7.59 -5.08
N ARG A 405 18.99 8.87 -4.70
CA ARG A 405 19.54 9.40 -3.44
C ARG A 405 18.94 8.76 -2.17
N PHE A 406 17.72 8.22 -2.22
CA PHE A 406 17.08 7.57 -1.07
C PHE A 406 17.53 6.12 -0.87
N THR A 407 18.28 5.58 -1.83
CA THR A 407 18.94 4.28 -1.74
C THR A 407 20.42 4.42 -1.37
N ASP A 408 20.89 5.65 -1.17
CA ASP A 408 22.27 5.93 -0.75
C ASP A 408 22.45 5.52 0.72
N PRO A 409 23.32 4.55 1.03
CA PRO A 409 23.55 4.10 2.40
C PRO A 409 24.18 5.18 3.29
N ASP A 410 24.78 6.24 2.70
CA ASP A 410 25.43 7.33 3.44
C ASP A 410 24.48 8.50 3.74
N TYR A 411 23.18 8.41 3.37
CA TYR A 411 22.23 9.46 3.67
C TYR A 411 21.95 9.52 5.18
N PRO A 412 22.17 10.68 5.87
CA PRO A 412 22.05 10.77 7.31
C PRO A 412 20.59 10.60 7.76
N ILE A 413 20.33 9.59 8.60
CA ILE A 413 19.01 9.28 9.11
C ILE A 413 19.07 9.13 10.63
N LEU A 414 18.25 9.93 11.34
CA LEU A 414 17.91 9.70 12.75
C LEU A 414 16.52 9.08 12.81
N GLN A 415 16.39 7.91 13.44
CA GLN A 415 15.11 7.22 13.54
C GLN A 415 14.86 6.67 14.93
N VAL A 416 13.69 6.98 15.45
CA VAL A 416 13.08 6.27 16.58
C VAL A 416 12.22 5.15 16.04
N ALA A 417 12.22 3.99 16.69
CA ALA A 417 11.39 2.88 16.27
C ALA A 417 9.92 3.33 16.13
N GLU A 418 9.27 2.95 15.03
CA GLU A 418 7.91 3.43 14.69
C GLU A 418 6.85 3.15 15.75
N TYR A 419 7.14 2.24 16.69
CA TYR A 419 6.27 1.97 17.84
C TYR A 419 6.05 3.17 18.78
N TYR A 420 6.87 4.22 18.67
CA TYR A 420 6.83 5.40 19.56
C TYR A 420 6.32 6.65 18.86
N ARG A 421 5.60 6.49 17.74
CA ARG A 421 4.91 7.60 17.07
C ARG A 421 3.53 7.82 17.68
N ASP A 422 2.96 8.98 17.41
CA ASP A 422 1.64 9.38 17.89
C ASP A 422 0.57 8.29 17.65
N GLY A 423 -0.22 8.00 18.68
CA GLY A 423 -1.29 7.01 18.63
C GLY A 423 -0.91 5.59 19.05
N VAL A 424 0.34 5.35 19.50
CA VAL A 424 0.72 4.05 20.08
C VAL A 424 0.04 3.85 21.42
N ILE A 425 -0.63 2.70 21.56
CA ILE A 425 -1.19 2.25 22.84
C ILE A 425 -0.16 1.33 23.50
N LEU A 426 0.38 1.78 24.63
CA LEU A 426 1.35 1.01 25.42
C LEU A 426 0.66 0.33 26.60
N GLN A 427 1.12 -0.87 26.95
CA GLN A 427 0.58 -1.62 28.06
C GLN A 427 0.91 -0.90 29.38
N ARG A 428 -0.12 -0.60 30.17
CA ARG A 428 0.02 0.06 31.47
C ARG A 428 0.84 -0.80 32.43
N LYS A 429 1.76 -0.18 33.17
CA LYS A 429 2.62 -0.82 34.19
C LYS A 429 3.65 -1.84 33.67
N GLN A 430 3.97 -1.80 32.37
CA GLN A 430 5.08 -2.59 31.82
C GLN A 430 6.27 -1.68 31.51
N PRO A 431 7.51 -2.17 31.64
CA PRO A 431 8.70 -1.42 31.23
C PRO A 431 8.64 -1.16 29.72
N ILE A 432 8.79 0.11 29.34
CA ILE A 432 8.82 0.53 27.93
C ILE A 432 10.29 0.60 27.52
N ARG A 433 10.67 -0.23 26.54
CA ARG A 433 12.00 -0.17 25.92
C ARG A 433 11.93 0.70 24.70
N VAL A 434 12.50 1.90 24.76
CA VAL A 434 12.66 2.80 23.61
C VAL A 434 13.95 2.45 22.90
N TRP A 435 13.88 2.21 21.59
CA TRP A 435 15.06 2.00 20.74
C TRP A 435 14.89 2.71 19.40
N GLY A 436 15.98 2.99 18.74
CA GLY A 436 16.00 3.64 17.45
C GLY A 436 17.32 3.40 16.73
N HIS A 437 17.42 3.92 15.54
CA HIS A 437 18.65 3.94 14.75
C HIS A 437 19.04 5.38 14.43
N ALA A 438 20.33 5.65 14.45
CA ALA A 438 20.89 6.89 13.93
C ALA A 438 22.16 6.57 13.15
N ASN A 439 22.42 7.31 12.10
CA ASN A 439 23.71 7.28 11.45
C ASN A 439 24.77 7.90 12.39
N GLU A 440 26.02 7.52 12.19
CA GLU A 440 27.13 8.03 13.00
C GLU A 440 27.19 9.56 12.94
N GLY A 441 27.22 10.21 14.11
CA GLY A 441 27.28 11.69 14.21
C GLY A 441 25.94 12.41 14.29
N VAL A 442 24.81 11.69 14.31
CA VAL A 442 23.46 12.26 14.53
C VAL A 442 23.06 12.03 15.98
N THR A 443 22.92 13.12 16.76
CA THR A 443 22.44 13.12 18.15
C THR A 443 21.07 13.75 18.25
#